data_83f406fede30334bce2adbb171ee0862
#
_entry.id   83f406fede30334bce2adbb171ee0862
#
_cell.length_a   1.000
_cell.length_b   1.000
_cell.length_c   1.000
_cell.angle_alpha   90.00
_cell.angle_beta   90.00
_cell.angle_gamma   90.00
#
_symmetry.space_group_name_H-M   'P 1'
#
loop_
_entity.id
_entity.type
_entity.pdbx_description
1 polymer ?
#
loop_
_entity_poly.entity_id
_entity_poly.type
_entity_poly.pdbx_seq_one_letter_code
_entity_poly.pdbx_strand_id
1 'polypeptide(L)' 'MPPKIRQLKAALSKAGFYSRSAKGSHTVWIHRIFSKIRVSLSGKDGNDAQRYQIEDIQEALRKVDKTYEP' A
#
# COMPACT_ATOMS: atom_id res chain seq x y z
N MET A 1 8.88 -15.39 7.37
CA MET A 1 7.41 -15.35 7.38
C MET A 1 6.93 -14.12 6.62
N PRO A 2 5.93 -14.27 5.77
CA PRO A 2 5.42 -13.10 5.06
C PRO A 2 4.67 -12.16 6.01
N PRO A 3 4.65 -10.87 5.71
CA PRO A 3 3.83 -9.95 6.49
C PRO A 3 2.35 -10.21 6.28
N LYS A 4 1.54 -9.78 7.23
CA LYS A 4 0.09 -9.83 7.08
C LYS A 4 -0.40 -8.62 6.29
N ILE A 5 -1.56 -8.75 5.67
CA ILE A 5 -2.17 -7.64 4.92
C ILE A 5 -2.27 -6.39 5.80
N ARG A 6 -2.67 -6.54 7.08
CA ARG A 6 -2.75 -5.39 7.98
C ARG A 6 -1.42 -4.67 8.18
N GLN A 7 -0.31 -5.41 8.08
CA GLN A 7 1.02 -4.79 8.21
C GLN A 7 1.36 -3.94 7.00
N LEU A 8 0.95 -4.40 5.80
CA LEU A 8 1.11 -3.59 4.58
C LEU A 8 0.27 -2.33 4.65
N LYS A 9 -0.96 -2.44 5.15
CA LYS A 9 -1.85 -1.29 5.33
C LYS A 9 -1.24 -0.28 6.30
N ALA A 10 -0.66 -0.77 7.39
CA ALA A 10 -0.02 0.10 8.37
C ALA A 10 1.18 0.84 7.77
N ALA A 11 1.97 0.15 6.97
CA ALA A 11 3.12 0.77 6.30
C ALA A 11 2.67 1.87 5.33
N LEU A 12 1.60 1.62 4.58
CA LEU A 12 1.05 2.61 3.66
C LEU A 12 0.51 3.83 4.41
N SER A 13 -0.25 3.61 5.48
CA SER A 13 -0.76 4.72 6.30
C SER A 13 0.37 5.57 6.85
N LYS A 14 1.41 4.93 7.35
CA LYS A 14 2.56 5.63 7.92
C LYS A 14 3.28 6.46 6.87
N ALA A 15 3.28 6.00 5.63
CA ALA A 15 3.96 6.70 4.54
C ALA A 15 3.11 7.82 3.92
N GLY A 16 1.90 8.06 4.43
CA GLY A 16 1.06 9.15 3.96
C GLY A 16 -0.01 8.74 2.96
N PHE A 17 -0.30 7.45 2.84
CA PHE A 17 -1.39 6.98 1.98
C PHE A 17 -2.69 6.94 2.77
N TYR A 18 -3.79 7.14 2.06
CA TYR A 18 -5.12 6.90 2.60
C TYR A 18 -5.83 5.87 1.72
N SER A 19 -6.80 5.17 2.29
CA SER A 19 -7.48 4.09 1.59
C SER A 19 -8.87 4.48 1.17
N ARG A 20 -9.31 3.89 0.06
CA ARG A 20 -10.69 3.93 -0.39
C ARG A 20 -11.15 2.50 -0.61
N SER A 21 -12.35 2.19 -0.17
CA SER A 21 -12.94 0.88 -0.42
C SER A 21 -13.19 0.68 -1.90
N ALA A 22 -12.91 -0.53 -2.35
CA ALA A 22 -13.26 -0.95 -3.69
C ALA A 22 -14.14 -2.19 -3.56
N LYS A 23 -14.28 -2.96 -4.62
CA LYS A 23 -15.17 -4.10 -4.63
C LYS A 23 -14.64 -5.22 -3.73
N GLY A 24 -15.51 -5.79 -2.89
CA GLY A 24 -15.14 -6.90 -2.00
C GLY A 24 -14.11 -6.48 -0.96
N SER A 25 -13.06 -7.28 -0.81
CA SER A 25 -11.97 -7.00 0.12
C SER A 25 -10.88 -6.11 -0.47
N HIS A 26 -11.12 -5.57 -1.67
CA HIS A 26 -10.12 -4.72 -2.33
C HIS A 26 -10.15 -3.32 -1.76
N THR A 27 -8.97 -2.73 -1.59
CA THR A 27 -8.80 -1.33 -1.22
C THR A 27 -7.81 -0.68 -2.17
N VAL A 28 -8.01 0.60 -2.43
CA VAL A 28 -7.07 1.40 -3.22
C VAL A 28 -6.43 2.40 -2.29
N TRP A 29 -5.11 2.44 -2.29
CA TRP A 29 -4.32 3.31 -1.43
C TRP A 29 -3.69 4.39 -2.28
N ILE A 30 -3.93 5.64 -1.92
CA ILE A 30 -3.54 6.81 -2.69
C ILE A 30 -2.71 7.71 -1.79
N HIS A 31 -1.56 8.17 -2.27
CA HIS A 31 -0.76 9.10 -1.48
C HIS A 31 -1.44 10.46 -1.40
N ARG A 32 -1.46 11.03 -0.18
CA ARG A 32 -2.17 12.29 0.09
C ARG A 32 -1.65 13.46 -0.73
N ILE A 33 -0.35 13.50 -0.97
CA ILE A 33 0.30 14.60 -1.70
C ILE A 33 0.50 14.22 -3.16
N PHE A 34 1.05 13.02 -3.40
CA PHE A 34 1.38 12.57 -4.76
C PHE A 34 0.28 11.61 -5.24
N SER A 35 -0.85 12.16 -5.65
CA SER A 35 -2.05 11.37 -5.94
C SER A 35 -1.88 10.39 -7.11
N LYS A 36 -0.84 10.54 -7.90
CA LYS A 36 -0.53 9.58 -8.97
C LYS A 36 0.12 8.31 -8.42
N ILE A 37 0.68 8.38 -7.21
CA ILE A 37 1.27 7.21 -6.56
C ILE A 37 0.17 6.50 -5.80
N ARG A 38 -0.26 5.36 -6.33
CA ARG A 38 -1.34 4.58 -5.75
C ARG A 38 -1.09 3.09 -5.94
N VAL A 39 -1.69 2.29 -5.09
CA VAL A 39 -1.54 0.85 -5.12
C VAL A 39 -2.83 0.20 -4.66
N SER A 40 -3.19 -0.92 -5.30
CA SER A 40 -4.35 -1.72 -4.91
C SER A 40 -3.91 -2.85 -4.00
N LEU A 41 -4.73 -3.16 -3.03
CA LEU A 41 -4.45 -4.21 -2.07
C LEU A 41 -5.71 -5.02 -1.83
N SER A 42 -5.61 -6.34 -1.94
CA SER A 42 -6.74 -7.24 -1.72
C SER A 42 -6.42 -8.21 -0.59
N GLY A 43 -7.49 -8.74 0.02
CA GLY A 43 -7.36 -9.72 1.08
C GLY A 43 -7.75 -9.16 2.43
N LYS A 44 -8.02 -10.08 3.35
CA LYS A 44 -8.40 -9.73 4.71
C LYS A 44 -7.15 -9.42 5.54
N ASP A 45 -7.33 -8.62 6.56
CA ASP A 45 -6.22 -8.13 7.40
C ASP A 45 -5.36 -9.26 7.98
N GLY A 46 -5.96 -10.39 8.31
CA GLY A 46 -5.25 -11.51 8.90
C GLY A 46 -4.57 -12.44 7.90
N ASN A 47 -4.79 -12.23 6.61
CA ASN A 47 -4.18 -13.05 5.58
C ASN A 47 -2.70 -12.70 5.40
N ASP A 48 -1.92 -13.71 5.01
CA ASP A 48 -0.54 -13.45 4.61
C ASP A 48 -0.52 -12.71 3.28
N ALA A 49 0.35 -11.71 3.18
CA ALA A 49 0.52 -10.98 1.93
C ALA A 49 1.22 -11.88 0.89
N GLN A 50 0.80 -11.75 -0.34
CA GLN A 50 1.45 -12.45 -1.44
C GLN A 50 2.66 -11.64 -1.92
N ARG A 51 3.59 -12.34 -2.56
CA ARG A 51 4.84 -11.72 -2.98
C ARG A 51 4.61 -10.49 -3.86
N TYR A 52 3.69 -10.59 -4.82
CA TYR A 52 3.43 -9.45 -5.70
C TYR A 52 2.88 -8.24 -4.95
N GLN A 53 2.11 -8.50 -3.88
CA GLN A 53 1.57 -7.42 -3.05
C GLN A 53 2.69 -6.71 -2.30
N ILE A 54 3.62 -7.48 -1.74
CA ILE A 54 4.76 -6.92 -1.04
C ILE A 54 5.59 -6.06 -2.01
N GLU A 55 5.84 -6.58 -3.20
CA GLU A 55 6.63 -5.86 -4.21
C GLU A 55 5.94 -4.58 -4.67
N ASP A 56 4.62 -4.64 -4.88
CA ASP A 56 3.85 -3.46 -5.29
C ASP A 56 3.94 -2.35 -4.23
N ILE A 57 3.83 -2.73 -2.97
CA ILE A 57 3.90 -1.75 -1.88
C ILE A 57 5.30 -1.19 -1.73
N GLN A 58 6.33 -2.03 -1.83
CA GLN A 58 7.71 -1.56 -1.78
C GLN A 58 7.99 -0.56 -2.90
N GLU A 59 7.47 -0.83 -4.09
CA GLU A 59 7.62 0.09 -5.22
C GLU A 59 6.93 1.42 -4.96
N ALA A 60 5.70 1.38 -4.42
CA ALA A 60 4.97 2.60 -4.10
C ALA A 60 5.71 3.45 -3.06
N LEU A 61 6.23 2.80 -2.01
CA LEU A 61 6.98 3.48 -0.97
C LEU A 61 8.27 4.10 -1.52
N ARG A 62 8.94 3.40 -2.40
CA ARG A 62 10.15 3.92 -3.05
C ARG A 62 9.86 5.13 -3.92
N LYS A 63 8.76 5.12 -4.65
CA LYS A 63 8.34 6.26 -5.47
C LYS A 63 8.09 7.49 -4.62
N VAL A 64 7.46 7.32 -3.45
CA VAL A 64 7.23 8.42 -2.53
C VAL A 64 8.56 9.02 -2.07
N ASP A 65 9.48 8.16 -1.64
CA ASP A 65 10.79 8.60 -1.16
C ASP A 65 11.54 9.37 -2.24
N LYS A 66 11.54 8.85 -3.47
CA LYS A 66 12.21 9.52 -4.60
C LYS A 66 11.61 10.89 -4.89
N THR A 67 10.29 11.01 -4.76
CA THR A 67 9.59 12.26 -5.08
C THR A 67 9.89 13.33 -4.05
N TYR A 68 10.14 12.94 -2.78
CA TYR A 68 10.52 13.86 -1.72
C TYR A 68 11.98 14.30 -1.81
N GLU A 69 12.82 13.56 -2.50
CA GLU A 69 14.22 13.90 -2.61
C GLU A 69 14.41 15.16 -3.46
N PRO A 70 15.28 16.08 -3.05
CA PRO A 70 15.57 17.27 -3.83
C PRO A 70 16.30 16.97 -5.13
#